data_9a20dfe19ccf7a6a1c5d3e73d6728006
#
_entry.id   9a20dfe19ccf7a6a1c5d3e73d6728006
#
_cell.length_a   1.000
_cell.length_b   1.000
_cell.length_c   1.000
_cell.angle_alpha   90.00
_cell.angle_beta   90.00
_cell.angle_gamma   90.00
#
_symmetry.space_group_name_H-M   'P 1'
#
loop_
_entity.id
_entity.type
_entity.pdbx_description
1 polymer ?
#
loop_
_entity_poly.entity_id
_entity_poly.type
_entity_poly.pdbx_seq_one_letter_code
_entity_poly.pdbx_strand_id
1 'polypeptide(L)'
;MTEPQITIVGGGVVGLCLAAELAERGVSLRIFDRYGRPAKHGCSWWAGGMLAPFCESEAAEEPVVRLGQEAAGWWQRHNVNVERNGSLVLALSRDGGELDRFARRTEQYEWVDAGGVAVLEPDLASRAQRGLFFPTEAHLSPRDALACLVGE
;
A
#
# COMPACT_ATOMS: atom_id res chain seq x y z
N MET A 1 -0.52 -35.56 -12.56
CA MET A 1 -0.65 -34.29 -11.78
C MET A 1 0.06 -34.56 -10.44
N THR A 2 1.13 -33.84 -10.17
CA THR A 2 1.83 -33.93 -8.87
C THR A 2 0.93 -33.31 -7.79
N GLU A 3 0.89 -33.94 -6.61
CA GLU A 3 0.17 -33.37 -5.47
C GLU A 3 0.79 -32.03 -5.05
N PRO A 4 -0.01 -31.05 -4.61
CA PRO A 4 0.53 -29.78 -4.17
C PRO A 4 1.37 -29.97 -2.91
N GLN A 5 2.55 -29.37 -2.88
CA GLN A 5 3.47 -29.41 -1.74
C GLN A 5 3.02 -28.51 -0.59
N ILE A 6 2.33 -27.41 -0.92
CA ILE A 6 1.85 -26.42 0.04
C ILE A 6 0.37 -26.11 -0.20
N THR A 7 -0.38 -26.01 0.89
CA THR A 7 -1.76 -25.54 0.87
C THR A 7 -1.85 -24.22 1.62
N ILE A 8 -2.40 -23.20 0.96
CA ILE A 8 -2.66 -21.89 1.53
C ILE A 8 -4.15 -21.78 1.80
N VAL A 9 -4.53 -21.34 2.99
CA VAL A 9 -5.92 -21.10 3.36
C VAL A 9 -6.16 -19.59 3.46
N GLY A 10 -6.98 -19.08 2.56
CA GLY A 10 -7.33 -17.67 2.39
C GLY A 10 -6.74 -17.06 1.13
N GLY A 11 -7.62 -16.56 0.25
CA GLY A 11 -7.28 -15.89 -1.02
C GLY A 11 -7.28 -14.36 -0.92
N GLY A 12 -6.98 -13.79 0.25
CA GLY A 12 -6.74 -12.37 0.42
C GLY A 12 -5.31 -11.98 0.00
N VAL A 13 -4.93 -10.70 0.17
CA VAL A 13 -3.61 -10.19 -0.23
C VAL A 13 -2.46 -11.02 0.34
N VAL A 14 -2.51 -11.41 1.60
CA VAL A 14 -1.44 -12.19 2.26
C VAL A 14 -1.27 -13.56 1.59
N GLY A 15 -2.37 -14.28 1.41
CA GLY A 15 -2.33 -15.61 0.80
C GLY A 15 -1.90 -15.58 -0.67
N LEU A 16 -2.35 -14.59 -1.43
CA LEU A 16 -2.00 -14.45 -2.84
C LEU A 16 -0.54 -13.99 -3.01
N CYS A 17 -0.04 -13.05 -2.23
CA CYS A 17 1.38 -12.68 -2.27
C CYS A 17 2.29 -13.86 -1.90
N LEU A 18 1.93 -14.64 -0.87
CA LEU A 18 2.66 -15.85 -0.52
C LEU A 18 2.63 -16.88 -1.65
N ALA A 19 1.48 -17.03 -2.31
CA ALA A 19 1.34 -17.95 -3.44
C ALA A 19 2.22 -17.54 -4.61
N ALA A 20 2.24 -16.28 -4.98
CA ALA A 20 3.08 -15.72 -6.05
C ALA A 20 4.57 -15.98 -5.74
N GLU A 21 5.04 -15.66 -4.55
CA GLU A 21 6.41 -15.90 -4.11
C GLU A 21 6.82 -17.38 -4.14
N LEU A 22 5.93 -18.27 -3.77
CA LEU A 22 6.20 -19.73 -3.81
C LEU A 22 6.17 -20.26 -5.24
N ALA A 23 5.26 -19.77 -6.07
CA ALA A 23 5.17 -20.15 -7.48
C ALA A 23 6.42 -19.74 -8.26
N GLU A 24 6.94 -18.52 -8.05
CA GLU A 24 8.22 -18.07 -8.63
C GLU A 24 9.40 -18.99 -8.24
N ARG A 25 9.34 -19.63 -7.07
CA ARG A 25 10.32 -20.61 -6.60
C ARG A 25 10.06 -22.04 -7.10
N GLY A 26 9.08 -22.20 -7.98
CA GLY A 26 8.71 -23.51 -8.56
C GLY A 26 7.98 -24.44 -7.59
N VAL A 27 7.43 -23.93 -6.50
CA VAL A 27 6.68 -24.73 -5.52
C VAL A 27 5.26 -24.98 -6.02
N SER A 28 4.86 -26.26 -6.09
CA SER A 28 3.48 -26.63 -6.39
C SER A 28 2.59 -26.29 -5.20
N LEU A 29 1.56 -25.49 -5.41
CA LEU A 29 0.68 -25.01 -4.33
C LEU A 29 -0.79 -25.09 -4.70
N ARG A 30 -1.64 -25.02 -3.66
CA ARG A 30 -3.09 -24.90 -3.79
C ARG A 30 -3.61 -23.86 -2.80
N ILE A 31 -4.52 -23.00 -3.27
CA ILE A 31 -5.20 -22.02 -2.43
C ILE A 31 -6.63 -22.49 -2.19
N PHE A 32 -7.05 -22.49 -0.93
CA PHE A 32 -8.44 -22.64 -0.55
C PHE A 32 -8.99 -21.32 -0.02
N ASP A 33 -10.05 -20.84 -0.62
CA ASP A 33 -10.81 -19.71 -0.12
C ASP A 33 -12.29 -20.06 -0.04
N ARG A 34 -12.97 -19.55 0.98
CA ARG A 34 -14.38 -19.84 1.24
C ARG A 34 -15.29 -19.46 0.06
N TYR A 35 -14.94 -18.42 -0.64
CA TYR A 35 -15.76 -17.84 -1.70
C TYR A 35 -15.08 -17.92 -3.08
N GLY A 36 -13.98 -18.62 -3.18
CA GLY A 36 -13.21 -18.74 -4.41
C GLY A 36 -12.34 -17.50 -4.70
N ARG A 37 -12.65 -16.76 -5.77
CA ARG A 37 -11.84 -15.61 -6.17
C ARG A 37 -12.02 -14.39 -5.25
N PRO A 38 -10.99 -13.54 -5.09
CA PRO A 38 -11.11 -12.28 -4.34
C PRO A 38 -12.27 -11.43 -4.84
N ALA A 39 -13.08 -10.94 -3.90
CA ALA A 39 -14.25 -10.11 -4.20
C ALA A 39 -14.66 -9.31 -2.94
N LYS A 40 -15.82 -8.68 -3.00
CA LYS A 40 -16.38 -7.81 -1.95
C LYS A 40 -16.50 -8.43 -0.55
N HIS A 41 -16.40 -9.73 -0.42
CA HIS A 41 -16.41 -10.45 0.86
C HIS A 41 -15.08 -10.39 1.62
N GLY A 42 -13.96 -10.09 0.93
CA GLY A 42 -12.63 -10.01 1.52
C GLY A 42 -12.23 -8.59 1.90
N CYS A 43 -11.58 -8.40 3.04
CA CYS A 43 -11.11 -7.09 3.49
C CYS A 43 -10.11 -6.45 2.51
N SER A 44 -9.26 -7.26 1.87
CA SER A 44 -8.29 -6.78 0.88
C SER A 44 -8.94 -6.07 -0.32
N TRP A 45 -10.18 -6.40 -0.67
CA TRP A 45 -10.94 -5.73 -1.73
C TRP A 45 -11.28 -4.27 -1.42
N TRP A 46 -11.40 -3.95 -0.12
CA TRP A 46 -11.77 -2.63 0.38
C TRP A 46 -10.60 -1.83 0.92
N ALA A 47 -9.38 -2.35 0.80
CA ALA A 47 -8.17 -1.66 1.23
C ALA A 47 -7.96 -0.37 0.43
N GLY A 48 -7.22 0.58 1.00
CA GLY A 48 -6.87 1.84 0.33
C GLY A 48 -5.80 1.70 -0.75
N GLY A 49 -5.00 0.63 -0.69
CA GLY A 49 -3.93 0.37 -1.66
C GLY A 49 -2.71 1.26 -1.50
N MET A 50 -2.53 1.91 -0.37
CA MET A 50 -1.35 2.71 -0.07
C MET A 50 -0.11 1.82 0.05
N LEU A 51 0.98 2.27 -0.56
CA LEU A 51 2.33 1.74 -0.45
C LEU A 51 3.19 2.86 0.14
N ALA A 52 3.01 3.10 1.43
CA ALA A 52 3.42 4.31 2.12
C ALA A 52 4.29 4.00 3.37
N PRO A 53 5.47 3.36 3.19
CA PRO A 53 6.27 2.87 4.31
C PRO A 53 6.72 3.97 5.26
N PHE A 54 6.96 5.17 4.78
CA PHE A 54 7.42 6.28 5.61
C PHE A 54 6.27 6.93 6.38
N CYS A 55 5.08 7.08 5.80
CA CYS A 55 3.88 7.48 6.53
C CYS A 55 3.52 6.47 7.64
N GLU A 56 3.59 5.17 7.34
CA GLU A 56 3.28 4.10 8.29
C GLU A 56 4.30 4.02 9.44
N SER A 57 5.53 4.55 9.27
CA SER A 57 6.57 4.57 10.30
C SER A 57 6.17 5.35 11.56
N GLU A 58 5.12 6.19 11.48
CA GLU A 58 4.54 6.85 12.66
C GLU A 58 4.10 5.84 13.74
N ALA A 59 3.62 4.67 13.33
CA ALA A 59 3.10 3.65 14.22
C ALA A 59 3.66 2.24 13.96
N ALA A 60 4.31 2.00 12.83
CA ALA A 60 4.83 0.69 12.45
C ALA A 60 6.24 0.44 12.99
N GLU A 61 6.57 -0.83 13.23
CA GLU A 61 7.91 -1.26 13.59
C GLU A 61 8.87 -1.22 12.39
N GLU A 62 10.16 -1.05 12.63
CA GLU A 62 11.22 -0.94 11.60
C GLU A 62 11.15 -2.03 10.51
N PRO A 63 10.93 -3.31 10.81
CA PRO A 63 10.83 -4.34 9.76
C PRO A 63 9.70 -4.10 8.76
N VAL A 64 8.58 -3.51 9.19
CA VAL A 64 7.44 -3.16 8.32
C VAL A 64 7.83 -2.03 7.37
N VAL A 65 8.49 -0.99 7.89
CA VAL A 65 8.98 0.14 7.10
C VAL A 65 10.00 -0.33 6.06
N ARG A 66 11.00 -1.12 6.48
CA ARG A 66 12.05 -1.64 5.61
C ARG A 66 11.48 -2.50 4.48
N LEU A 67 10.63 -3.47 4.79
CA LEU A 67 10.00 -4.32 3.78
C LEU A 67 9.01 -3.55 2.91
N GLY A 68 8.32 -2.56 3.49
CA GLY A 68 7.39 -1.71 2.75
C GLY A 68 8.04 -0.91 1.63
N GLN A 69 9.33 -0.56 1.75
CA GLN A 69 10.09 0.13 0.69
C GLN A 69 10.26 -0.74 -0.57
N GLU A 70 10.20 -2.05 -0.44
CA GLU A 70 10.30 -2.98 -1.55
C GLU A 70 8.94 -3.24 -2.24
N ALA A 71 7.83 -2.93 -1.55
CA ALA A 71 6.49 -3.31 -1.97
C ALA A 71 6.10 -2.80 -3.36
N ALA A 72 6.37 -1.53 -3.67
CA ALA A 72 6.03 -0.96 -4.97
C ALA A 72 6.73 -1.68 -6.13
N GLY A 73 8.01 -2.01 -5.97
CA GLY A 73 8.78 -2.79 -6.96
C GLY A 73 8.27 -4.22 -7.07
N TRP A 74 7.88 -4.83 -5.96
CA TRP A 74 7.31 -6.16 -5.93
C TRP A 74 6.02 -6.23 -6.75
N TRP A 75 5.06 -5.33 -6.50
CA TRP A 75 3.80 -5.26 -7.23
C TRP A 75 4.00 -5.03 -8.74
N GLN A 76 4.96 -4.18 -9.12
CA GLN A 76 5.26 -3.94 -10.53
C GLN A 76 5.80 -5.20 -11.24
N ARG A 77 6.60 -6.04 -10.57
CA ARG A 77 7.06 -7.32 -11.13
C ARG A 77 5.92 -8.29 -11.39
N HIS A 78 4.83 -8.20 -10.62
CA HIS A 78 3.61 -8.99 -10.81
C HIS A 78 2.56 -8.29 -11.72
N ASN A 79 3.01 -7.41 -12.61
CA ASN A 79 2.18 -6.72 -13.61
C ASN A 79 1.07 -5.84 -13.03
N VAL A 80 1.19 -5.42 -11.78
CA VAL A 80 0.26 -4.49 -11.16
C VAL A 80 0.68 -3.06 -11.46
N ASN A 81 -0.27 -2.23 -11.90
CA ASN A 81 -0.03 -0.80 -12.07
C ASN A 81 0.16 -0.14 -10.69
N VAL A 82 1.28 0.53 -10.52
CA VAL A 82 1.64 1.26 -9.30
C VAL A 82 1.80 2.74 -9.65
N GLU A 83 0.95 3.56 -9.05
CA GLU A 83 0.98 5.01 -9.19
C GLU A 83 1.96 5.61 -8.17
N ARG A 84 2.97 6.36 -8.65
CA ARG A 84 4.03 6.96 -7.82
C ARG A 84 3.82 8.47 -7.67
N ASN A 85 2.68 8.85 -7.12
CA ASN A 85 2.29 10.25 -6.95
C ASN A 85 2.62 10.80 -5.56
N GLY A 86 3.24 9.99 -4.71
CA GLY A 86 3.51 10.34 -3.32
C GLY A 86 2.29 10.23 -2.42
N SER A 87 2.49 10.59 -1.15
CA SER A 87 1.43 10.70 -0.15
C SER A 87 1.44 12.09 0.46
N LEU A 88 0.27 12.69 0.63
CA LEU A 88 0.09 14.00 1.25
C LEU A 88 -0.63 13.85 2.58
N VAL A 89 0.07 14.15 3.67
CA VAL A 89 -0.49 14.14 5.03
C VAL A 89 -0.89 15.55 5.43
N LEU A 90 -2.15 15.70 5.80
CA LEU A 90 -2.75 16.97 6.21
C LEU A 90 -3.35 16.87 7.61
N ALA A 91 -3.40 18.00 8.30
CA ALA A 91 -4.18 18.15 9.52
C ALA A 91 -5.16 19.31 9.37
N LEU A 92 -6.30 19.23 10.06
CA LEU A 92 -7.20 20.35 10.15
C LEU A 92 -6.48 21.52 10.85
N SER A 93 -6.84 22.76 10.50
CA SER A 93 -6.17 23.95 11.04
C SER A 93 -6.15 24.01 12.58
N ARG A 94 -7.18 23.48 13.25
CA ARG A 94 -7.26 23.36 14.72
C ARG A 94 -6.29 22.31 15.30
N ASP A 95 -5.83 21.36 14.49
CA ASP A 95 -5.06 20.20 14.89
C ASP A 95 -3.60 20.28 14.37
N GLY A 96 -3.09 21.50 14.14
CA GLY A 96 -1.75 21.72 13.57
C GLY A 96 -0.61 21.08 14.38
N GLY A 97 -0.78 20.90 15.68
CA GLY A 97 0.19 20.17 16.52
C GLY A 97 0.28 18.68 16.23
N GLU A 98 -0.75 18.07 15.65
CA GLU A 98 -0.71 16.66 15.21
C GLU A 98 0.27 16.49 14.05
N LEU A 99 0.26 17.40 13.09
CA LEU A 99 1.17 17.35 11.95
C LEU A 99 2.64 17.46 12.39
N ASP A 100 2.92 18.32 13.37
CA ASP A 100 4.27 18.42 13.95
C ASP A 100 4.68 17.17 14.73
N ARG A 101 3.74 16.50 15.38
CA ARG A 101 3.99 15.19 16.03
C ARG A 101 4.26 14.10 15.01
N PHE A 102 3.47 14.05 13.95
CA PHE A 102 3.65 13.11 12.85
C PHE A 102 5.04 13.29 12.21
N ALA A 103 5.42 14.52 11.89
CA ALA A 103 6.72 14.87 11.33
C ALA A 103 7.91 14.39 12.19
N ARG A 104 7.77 14.42 13.53
CA ARG A 104 8.83 13.95 14.44
C ARG A 104 8.99 12.43 14.50
N ARG A 105 8.00 11.69 14.01
CA ARG A 105 7.98 10.21 14.05
C ARG A 105 8.20 9.58 12.67
N THR A 106 8.25 10.41 11.62
CA THR A 106 8.38 9.95 10.25
C THR A 106 9.60 10.59 9.59
N GLU A 107 10.01 10.04 8.46
CA GLU A 107 11.16 10.48 7.68
C GLU A 107 10.80 10.61 6.21
N GLN A 108 11.71 11.17 5.39
CA GLN A 108 11.58 11.25 3.93
C GLN A 108 10.38 12.08 3.44
N TYR A 109 9.98 13.09 4.18
CA TYR A 109 8.94 14.03 3.80
C TYR A 109 9.51 15.40 3.46
N GLU A 110 8.70 16.18 2.75
CA GLU A 110 8.89 17.60 2.50
C GLU A 110 7.74 18.39 3.12
N TRP A 111 8.05 19.51 3.77
CA TRP A 111 7.00 20.44 4.19
C TRP A 111 6.45 21.18 2.99
N VAL A 112 5.13 21.22 2.85
CA VAL A 112 4.45 21.99 1.83
C VAL A 112 3.50 23.01 2.48
N ASP A 113 3.47 24.22 1.95
CA ASP A 113 2.54 25.28 2.33
C ASP A 113 1.19 25.14 1.60
N ALA A 114 0.29 26.08 1.83
CA ALA A 114 -1.03 26.09 1.19
C ALA A 114 -0.95 26.11 -0.34
N GLY A 115 0.06 26.79 -0.90
CA GLY A 115 0.30 26.80 -2.35
C GLY A 115 0.75 25.43 -2.86
N GLY A 116 1.68 24.80 -2.14
CA GLY A 116 2.13 23.43 -2.45
C GLY A 116 1.00 22.41 -2.34
N VAL A 117 0.16 22.49 -1.31
CA VAL A 117 -1.03 21.65 -1.18
C VAL A 117 -1.98 21.82 -2.37
N ALA A 118 -2.23 23.06 -2.81
CA ALA A 118 -3.10 23.34 -3.94
C ALA A 118 -2.55 22.83 -5.28
N VAL A 119 -1.23 22.75 -5.43
CA VAL A 119 -0.57 22.16 -6.62
C VAL A 119 -0.68 20.64 -6.61
N LEU A 120 -0.44 20.00 -5.46
CA LEU A 120 -0.47 18.55 -5.32
C LEU A 120 -1.90 18.01 -5.39
N GLU A 121 -2.85 18.69 -4.75
CA GLU A 121 -4.26 18.29 -4.69
C GLU A 121 -5.17 19.54 -4.78
N PRO A 122 -5.56 19.95 -5.98
CA PRO A 122 -6.37 21.16 -6.21
C PRO A 122 -7.70 21.19 -5.43
N ASP A 123 -8.31 20.03 -5.20
CA ASP A 123 -9.58 19.93 -4.45
C ASP A 123 -9.41 20.27 -2.96
N LEU A 124 -8.18 20.34 -2.47
CA LEU A 124 -7.84 20.69 -1.09
C LEU A 124 -7.27 22.11 -0.94
N ALA A 125 -7.19 22.90 -2.01
CA ALA A 125 -6.55 24.22 -2.07
C ALA A 125 -6.97 25.20 -0.97
N SER A 126 -8.20 25.11 -0.45
CA SER A 126 -8.69 25.98 0.61
C SER A 126 -8.83 25.31 1.99
N ARG A 127 -8.46 24.04 2.11
CA ARG A 127 -8.75 23.22 3.28
C ARG A 127 -7.57 23.04 4.22
N ALA A 128 -6.34 23.19 3.73
CA ALA A 128 -5.13 23.03 4.52
C ALA A 128 -4.16 24.20 4.29
N GLN A 129 -3.50 24.62 5.36
CA GLN A 129 -2.50 25.70 5.32
C GLN A 129 -1.09 25.13 5.13
N ARG A 130 -0.86 23.88 5.51
CA ARG A 130 0.41 23.17 5.36
C ARG A 130 0.17 21.66 5.37
N GLY A 131 1.15 20.91 4.86
CA GLY A 131 1.16 19.46 4.84
C GLY A 131 2.55 18.88 4.87
N LEU A 132 2.62 17.56 4.95
CA LEU A 132 3.83 16.78 4.72
C LEU A 132 3.62 15.97 3.44
N PHE A 133 4.51 16.15 2.50
CA PHE A 133 4.51 15.39 1.25
C PHE A 133 5.63 14.36 1.25
N PHE A 134 5.30 13.12 0.97
CA PHE A 134 6.22 11.99 0.88
C PHE A 134 6.38 11.59 -0.60
N PRO A 135 7.34 12.15 -1.31
CA PRO A 135 7.41 12.05 -2.78
C PRO A 135 7.71 10.64 -3.30
N THR A 136 8.30 9.79 -2.49
CA THR A 136 8.73 8.44 -2.88
C THR A 136 7.66 7.37 -2.67
N GLU A 137 6.55 7.73 -2.03
CA GLU A 137 5.46 6.81 -1.77
C GLU A 137 4.57 6.59 -2.99
N ALA A 138 3.78 5.55 -2.93
CA ALA A 138 2.98 5.09 -4.05
C ALA A 138 1.63 4.55 -3.60
N HIS A 139 0.78 4.23 -4.55
CA HIS A 139 -0.46 3.50 -4.31
C HIS A 139 -0.82 2.62 -5.52
N LEU A 140 -1.76 1.73 -5.32
CA LEU A 140 -2.28 0.85 -6.36
C LEU A 140 -3.79 0.62 -6.16
N SER A 141 -4.45 0.09 -7.18
CA SER A 141 -5.81 -0.43 -7.05
C SER A 141 -5.78 -1.83 -6.42
N PRO A 142 -6.26 -2.02 -5.18
CA PRO A 142 -6.25 -3.34 -4.55
C PRO A 142 -7.02 -4.40 -5.34
N ARG A 143 -8.08 -3.99 -6.01
CA ARG A 143 -8.93 -4.89 -6.81
C ARG A 143 -8.18 -5.42 -8.02
N ASP A 144 -7.47 -4.55 -8.73
CA ASP A 144 -6.69 -4.92 -9.89
C ASP A 144 -5.47 -5.74 -9.47
N ALA A 145 -4.82 -5.36 -8.36
CA ALA A 145 -3.71 -6.10 -7.79
C ALA A 145 -4.08 -7.55 -7.42
N LEU A 146 -5.22 -7.74 -6.75
CA LEU A 146 -5.72 -9.08 -6.43
C LEU A 146 -6.10 -9.87 -7.70
N ALA A 147 -6.64 -9.21 -8.70
CA ALA A 147 -6.99 -9.86 -9.98
C ALA A 147 -5.74 -10.31 -10.75
N CYS A 148 -4.68 -9.50 -10.76
CA CYS A 148 -3.39 -9.87 -11.38
C CYS A 148 -2.81 -11.12 -10.74
N LEU A 149 -2.72 -11.19 -9.40
CA LEU A 149 -2.16 -12.35 -8.70
C LEU A 149 -2.97 -13.64 -8.88
N VAL A 150 -4.25 -13.56 -9.17
CA VAL A 150 -5.10 -14.75 -9.45
C VAL A 150 -4.96 -15.22 -10.90
N GLY A 151 -4.52 -14.34 -11.78
CA GLY A 151 -4.32 -14.65 -13.21
C GLY A 151 -3.00 -15.33 -13.52
N GLU A 152 -2.06 -15.29 -12.57
CA GLU A 152 -0.77 -16.01 -12.63
C GLU A 152 -0.94 -17.48 -12.18
#